data_5f80152d2ca98fde03d21ef6e3f06550
#
_entry.id   5f80152d2ca98fde03d21ef6e3f06550
#
_cell.length_a   1.000
_cell.length_b   1.000
_cell.length_c   1.000
_cell.angle_alpha   90.00
_cell.angle_beta   90.00
_cell.angle_gamma   90.00
#
_symmetry.space_group_name_H-M   'P 1'
#
loop_
_entity.id
_entity.type
_entity.pdbx_description
1 polymer ?
#
loop_
_entity_poly.entity_id
_entity_poly.type
_entity_poly.pdbx_seq_one_letter_code
_entity_poly.pdbx_strand_id
1 'polypeptide(L)'
;MKLSDFDYKLPNKYLAQYPSDERDECKLMLLNTKEQKIEHLIFKDIIDFFDDGDVIVLNNTKVFPARLYGNKEKTGARIEVFLLRELSQDQRLWDVLVDPARKIRIGNKLYFGEDESLVAEVIDNTTSRGRTLRFLFDGPYDEFRNKLQALGETPLPKYINRPVEPEDKDRFQTIYAKNEGAVAAPTAGLHFSKHLLKKLEIKGVLLPEITLHIGLGTFSPVDVEDLSKHKMDSEELKISEDSVNVINSALKNNKKICAVGTTVMRGLESSVSSFGTLNPYNGWTHKFIYPPYDFSIANSMITNFHTPKSTLLMMVSAFGGKDFVLKAYKEAMKEKYNFSSYGDAMMII
;
A
#
# COMPACT_ATOMS: atom_id res chain seq x y z
N MET A 1 -9.24 -21.40 -8.76
CA MET A 1 -8.00 -21.30 -7.94
C MET A 1 -8.39 -21.18 -6.48
N LYS A 2 -7.62 -21.80 -5.58
CA LYS A 2 -7.92 -21.87 -4.15
C LYS A 2 -6.97 -20.99 -3.33
N LEU A 3 -7.43 -20.51 -2.19
CA LEU A 3 -6.61 -19.77 -1.23
C LEU A 3 -5.40 -20.57 -0.76
N SER A 4 -5.60 -21.88 -0.52
CA SER A 4 -4.55 -22.82 -0.13
C SER A 4 -3.41 -22.97 -1.16
N ASP A 5 -3.64 -22.63 -2.43
CA ASP A 5 -2.62 -22.65 -3.49
C ASP A 5 -1.52 -21.56 -3.28
N PHE A 6 -1.78 -20.57 -2.42
CA PHE A 6 -0.90 -19.46 -2.08
C PHE A 6 -0.37 -19.53 -0.65
N ASP A 7 -0.44 -20.71 -0.05
CA ASP A 7 0.09 -20.95 1.29
C ASP A 7 1.58 -21.33 1.24
N TYR A 8 2.34 -20.75 2.17
CA TYR A 8 3.71 -21.15 2.43
C TYR A 8 4.09 -20.81 3.88
N LYS A 9 5.09 -21.48 4.43
CA LYS A 9 5.53 -21.23 5.80
C LYS A 9 6.46 -20.03 5.85
N LEU A 10 6.04 -18.94 6.49
CA LEU A 10 6.84 -17.74 6.73
C LEU A 10 7.14 -17.59 8.24
N PRO A 11 8.34 -17.92 8.71
CA PRO A 11 8.75 -17.68 10.09
C PRO A 11 8.85 -16.18 10.40
N ASN A 12 8.40 -15.76 11.59
CA ASN A 12 8.40 -14.36 12.01
C ASN A 12 9.76 -13.66 11.95
N LYS A 13 10.85 -14.42 12.06
CA LYS A 13 12.22 -13.89 11.97
C LYS A 13 12.56 -13.21 10.63
N TYR A 14 11.77 -13.47 9.59
CA TYR A 14 11.93 -12.84 8.27
C TYR A 14 11.08 -11.57 8.13
N LEU A 15 10.18 -11.28 9.07
CA LEU A 15 9.38 -10.05 9.05
C LEU A 15 10.23 -8.87 9.53
N ALA A 16 10.54 -7.95 8.62
CA ALA A 16 11.34 -6.77 8.94
C ALA A 16 10.67 -5.89 9.99
N GLN A 17 11.40 -5.57 11.06
CA GLN A 17 10.93 -4.67 12.12
C GLN A 17 11.38 -3.23 11.86
N TYR A 18 12.48 -3.04 11.13
CA TYR A 18 13.06 -1.76 10.74
C TYR A 18 13.35 -1.75 9.23
N PRO A 19 13.31 -0.57 8.59
CA PRO A 19 13.79 -0.43 7.22
C PRO A 19 15.31 -0.53 7.18
N SER A 20 15.90 -0.76 6.00
CA SER A 20 17.34 -0.62 5.76
C SER A 20 17.81 0.81 6.05
N ASP A 21 19.05 1.01 6.48
CA ASP A 21 19.58 2.34 6.81
C ASP A 21 19.44 3.30 5.62
N GLU A 22 19.93 2.93 4.47
CA GLU A 22 19.69 3.63 3.21
C GLU A 22 18.58 2.93 2.42
N ARG A 23 17.68 3.73 1.81
CA ARG A 23 16.47 3.21 1.12
C ARG A 23 16.81 2.26 -0.02
N ASP A 24 17.80 2.59 -0.84
CA ASP A 24 18.16 1.87 -2.05
C ASP A 24 19.30 0.84 -1.87
N GLU A 25 19.69 0.58 -0.62
CA GLU A 25 20.68 -0.46 -0.27
C GLU A 25 20.06 -1.77 0.26
N CYS A 26 18.74 -1.90 0.25
CA CYS A 26 18.10 -3.18 0.52
C CYS A 26 18.44 -4.21 -0.58
N LYS A 27 18.27 -5.49 -0.27
CA LYS A 27 18.43 -6.55 -1.26
C LYS A 27 17.35 -6.48 -2.34
N LEU A 28 17.73 -6.80 -3.56
CA LEU A 28 16.84 -6.97 -4.69
C LEU A 28 16.95 -8.40 -5.25
N MET A 29 15.83 -9.09 -5.37
CA MET A 29 15.74 -10.33 -6.10
C MET A 29 15.17 -10.08 -7.49
N LEU A 30 15.96 -10.32 -8.53
CA LEU A 30 15.50 -10.23 -9.91
C LEU A 30 14.95 -11.59 -10.36
N LEU A 31 13.74 -11.59 -10.86
CA LEU A 31 13.08 -12.74 -11.49
C LEU A 31 12.95 -12.50 -12.98
N ASN A 32 13.71 -13.24 -13.77
CA ASN A 32 13.50 -13.30 -15.22
C ASN A 32 12.53 -14.47 -15.52
N THR A 33 11.28 -14.10 -15.86
CA THR A 33 10.20 -15.07 -16.06
C THR A 33 10.40 -15.92 -17.33
N LYS A 34 11.02 -15.36 -18.38
CA LYS A 34 11.28 -16.05 -19.64
C LYS A 34 12.37 -17.10 -19.49
N GLU A 35 13.45 -16.75 -18.79
CA GLU A 35 14.60 -17.64 -18.58
C GLU A 35 14.45 -18.53 -17.34
N GLN A 36 13.42 -18.28 -16.51
CA GLN A 36 13.21 -18.93 -15.21
C GLN A 36 14.44 -18.79 -14.29
N LYS A 37 15.12 -17.64 -14.36
CA LYS A 37 16.35 -17.33 -13.65
C LYS A 37 16.09 -16.40 -12.48
N ILE A 38 16.77 -16.64 -11.35
CA ILE A 38 16.77 -15.80 -10.16
C ILE A 38 18.17 -15.22 -10.00
N GLU A 39 18.28 -13.90 -9.77
CA GLU A 39 19.53 -13.21 -9.47
C GLU A 39 19.37 -12.37 -8.20
N HIS A 40 20.49 -12.19 -7.49
CA HIS A 40 20.54 -11.45 -6.23
C HIS A 40 21.36 -10.18 -6.43
N LEU A 41 20.77 -9.04 -6.18
CA LEU A 41 21.29 -7.70 -6.43
C LEU A 41 21.05 -6.80 -5.22
N ILE A 42 21.42 -5.54 -5.32
CA ILE A 42 21.02 -4.46 -4.42
C ILE A 42 20.04 -3.55 -5.16
N PHE A 43 19.09 -2.94 -4.45
CA PHE A 43 17.99 -2.20 -5.08
C PHE A 43 18.48 -1.09 -6.01
N LYS A 44 19.55 -0.38 -5.68
CA LYS A 44 20.14 0.67 -6.53
C LYS A 44 20.57 0.18 -7.92
N ASP A 45 20.78 -1.12 -8.09
CA ASP A 45 21.19 -1.72 -9.37
C ASP A 45 20.02 -1.79 -10.37
N ILE A 46 18.78 -1.45 -9.97
CA ILE A 46 17.64 -1.38 -10.90
C ILE A 46 17.90 -0.46 -12.09
N ILE A 47 18.77 0.54 -11.93
CA ILE A 47 19.11 1.48 -13.01
C ILE A 47 19.65 0.76 -14.27
N ASP A 48 20.28 -0.38 -14.11
CA ASP A 48 20.86 -1.15 -15.21
C ASP A 48 19.81 -1.86 -16.08
N PHE A 49 18.56 -1.94 -15.57
CA PHE A 49 17.45 -2.60 -16.25
C PHE A 49 16.52 -1.64 -17.01
N PHE A 50 16.83 -0.36 -17.02
CA PHE A 50 16.02 0.67 -17.71
C PHE A 50 16.88 1.48 -18.67
N ASP A 51 16.27 1.86 -19.79
CA ASP A 51 16.89 2.68 -20.85
C ASP A 51 16.09 3.96 -21.10
N ASP A 52 16.63 4.84 -21.93
CA ASP A 52 15.97 6.08 -22.36
C ASP A 52 14.58 5.82 -22.94
N GLY A 53 13.58 6.55 -22.44
CA GLY A 53 12.18 6.43 -22.81
C GLY A 53 11.43 5.27 -22.13
N ASP A 54 12.08 4.44 -21.30
CA ASP A 54 11.38 3.50 -20.43
C ASP A 54 10.61 4.25 -19.32
N VAL A 55 9.61 3.60 -18.75
CA VAL A 55 8.68 4.20 -17.80
C VAL A 55 8.67 3.42 -16.50
N ILE A 56 8.79 4.12 -15.39
CA ILE A 56 8.57 3.60 -14.03
C ILE A 56 7.37 4.33 -13.43
N VAL A 57 6.25 3.65 -13.25
CA VAL A 57 5.02 4.24 -12.72
C VAL A 57 5.04 4.18 -11.20
N LEU A 58 4.81 5.33 -10.54
CA LEU A 58 4.87 5.51 -9.09
C LEU A 58 3.48 5.79 -8.50
N ASN A 59 3.25 5.37 -7.26
CA ASN A 59 2.06 5.76 -6.50
C ASN A 59 2.42 6.87 -5.51
N ASN A 60 1.94 8.08 -5.76
CA ASN A 60 2.25 9.29 -4.97
C ASN A 60 1.32 9.51 -3.77
N THR A 61 0.56 8.49 -3.38
CA THR A 61 -0.27 8.58 -2.18
C THR A 61 0.57 8.88 -0.94
N LYS A 62 0.02 9.68 -0.04
CA LYS A 62 0.66 10.06 1.22
C LYS A 62 -0.11 9.46 2.40
N VAL A 63 0.63 8.80 3.28
CA VAL A 63 0.10 8.24 4.52
C VAL A 63 -0.14 9.38 5.51
N PHE A 64 -1.28 9.36 6.18
CA PHE A 64 -1.55 10.24 7.32
C PHE A 64 -1.50 9.47 8.65
N PRO A 65 -1.28 10.13 9.79
CA PRO A 65 -1.23 9.48 11.09
C PRO A 65 -2.63 9.02 11.51
N ALA A 66 -3.00 7.82 11.09
CA ALA A 66 -4.36 7.31 11.15
C ALA A 66 -4.73 6.62 12.47
N ARG A 67 -3.75 6.38 13.37
CA ARG A 67 -3.99 5.67 14.63
C ARG A 67 -4.10 6.64 15.79
N LEU A 68 -5.26 6.68 16.44
CA LEU A 68 -5.54 7.51 17.60
C LEU A 68 -5.72 6.64 18.86
N TYR A 69 -5.14 7.05 19.96
CA TYR A 69 -5.42 6.47 21.26
C TYR A 69 -6.19 7.46 22.13
N GLY A 70 -7.16 6.94 22.85
CA GLY A 70 -8.01 7.77 23.70
C GLY A 70 -8.71 6.96 24.77
N ASN A 71 -9.69 7.58 25.41
CA ASN A 71 -10.44 6.98 26.49
C ASN A 71 -11.94 7.10 26.22
N LYS A 72 -12.68 6.08 26.63
CA LYS A 72 -14.13 6.07 26.56
C LYS A 72 -14.72 6.88 27.73
N GLU A 73 -15.73 7.73 27.42
CA GLU A 73 -16.54 8.42 28.40
C GLU A 73 -17.02 7.47 29.52
N LYS A 74 -17.19 7.98 30.71
CA LYS A 74 -17.73 7.33 31.93
C LYS A 74 -16.86 6.20 32.51
N THR A 75 -16.10 5.49 31.73
CA THR A 75 -15.32 4.34 32.22
C THR A 75 -13.83 4.59 32.22
N GLY A 76 -13.33 5.61 31.51
CA GLY A 76 -11.90 5.87 31.31
C GLY A 76 -11.19 4.72 30.57
N ALA A 77 -11.92 3.75 30.03
CA ALA A 77 -11.30 2.60 29.38
C ALA A 77 -10.53 3.04 28.14
N ARG A 78 -9.25 2.66 28.06
CA ARG A 78 -8.40 2.93 26.89
C ARG A 78 -8.99 2.30 25.62
N ILE A 79 -8.96 3.06 24.54
CA ILE A 79 -9.44 2.64 23.22
C ILE A 79 -8.41 3.01 22.16
N GLU A 80 -8.41 2.23 21.05
CA GLU A 80 -7.74 2.56 19.81
C GLU A 80 -8.80 2.86 18.76
N VAL A 81 -8.61 3.95 18.02
CA VAL A 81 -9.39 4.30 16.84
C VAL A 81 -8.43 4.37 15.65
N PHE A 82 -8.75 3.64 14.61
CA PHE A 82 -7.99 3.65 13.36
C PHE A 82 -8.84 4.31 12.28
N LEU A 83 -8.44 5.51 11.87
CA LEU A 83 -9.11 6.29 10.82
C LEU A 83 -8.94 5.57 9.48
N LEU A 84 -10.02 5.39 8.73
CA LEU A 84 -10.00 4.76 7.42
C LEU A 84 -10.21 5.77 6.31
N ARG A 85 -11.31 6.52 6.42
CA ARG A 85 -11.76 7.42 5.37
C ARG A 85 -12.64 8.52 5.95
N GLU A 86 -12.47 9.74 5.46
CA GLU A 86 -13.39 10.82 5.71
C GLU A 86 -14.64 10.65 4.84
N LEU A 87 -15.81 10.64 5.48
CA LEU A 87 -17.11 10.49 4.81
C LEU A 87 -17.74 11.85 4.48
N SER A 88 -17.52 12.83 5.34
CA SER A 88 -18.01 14.20 5.17
C SER A 88 -17.10 15.18 5.91
N GLN A 89 -16.52 16.10 5.16
CA GLN A 89 -15.70 17.17 5.70
C GLN A 89 -16.52 18.15 6.57
N ASP A 90 -17.68 18.58 6.07
CA ASP A 90 -18.54 19.56 6.77
C ASP A 90 -19.07 19.02 8.10
N GLN A 91 -19.42 17.74 8.13
CA GLN A 91 -19.94 17.07 9.32
C GLN A 91 -18.83 16.40 10.15
N ARG A 92 -17.57 16.42 9.71
CA ARG A 92 -16.44 15.74 10.34
C ARG A 92 -16.72 14.27 10.62
N LEU A 93 -17.35 13.60 9.65
CA LEU A 93 -17.69 12.18 9.73
C LEU A 93 -16.55 11.32 9.17
N TRP A 94 -16.22 10.29 9.91
CA TRP A 94 -15.14 9.36 9.55
C TRP A 94 -15.60 7.91 9.69
N ASP A 95 -15.27 7.10 8.71
CA ASP A 95 -15.29 5.64 8.84
C ASP A 95 -14.00 5.19 9.52
N VAL A 96 -14.14 4.37 10.56
CA VAL A 96 -13.02 3.99 11.41
C VAL A 96 -13.12 2.53 11.87
N LEU A 97 -12.00 1.93 12.24
CA LEU A 97 -11.99 0.74 13.09
C LEU A 97 -11.74 1.13 14.54
N VAL A 98 -12.30 0.35 15.46
CA VAL A 98 -12.14 0.58 16.90
C VAL A 98 -11.72 -0.70 17.63
N ASP A 99 -10.93 -0.54 18.68
CA ASP A 99 -10.53 -1.62 19.57
C ASP A 99 -10.54 -1.13 21.05
N PRO A 100 -11.20 -1.85 21.97
CA PRO A 100 -12.01 -3.07 21.79
C PRO A 100 -13.44 -2.77 21.28
N ALA A 101 -13.78 -3.29 20.12
CA ALA A 101 -15.03 -3.00 19.43
C ALA A 101 -16.32 -3.31 20.25
N ARG A 102 -16.29 -4.36 21.06
CA ARG A 102 -17.44 -4.77 21.90
C ARG A 102 -17.84 -3.73 22.96
N LYS A 103 -16.91 -2.87 23.35
CA LYS A 103 -17.12 -1.84 24.40
C LYS A 103 -17.53 -0.49 23.82
N ILE A 104 -17.42 -0.30 22.50
CA ILE A 104 -17.67 0.97 21.81
C ILE A 104 -18.96 0.85 21.02
N ARG A 105 -20.03 1.55 21.49
CA ARG A 105 -21.39 1.49 20.97
C ARG A 105 -21.85 2.86 20.51
N ILE A 106 -22.88 2.89 19.66
CA ILE A 106 -23.55 4.12 19.22
C ILE A 106 -23.92 5.00 20.44
N GLY A 107 -23.68 6.30 20.31
CA GLY A 107 -23.88 7.30 21.35
C GLY A 107 -22.75 7.39 22.39
N ASN A 108 -21.70 6.55 22.32
CA ASN A 108 -20.54 6.73 23.19
C ASN A 108 -19.69 7.89 22.71
N LYS A 109 -19.18 8.68 23.64
CA LYS A 109 -18.15 9.68 23.39
C LYS A 109 -16.76 9.11 23.70
N LEU A 110 -15.83 9.45 22.83
CA LEU A 110 -14.43 9.04 22.84
C LEU A 110 -13.58 10.29 22.96
N TYR A 111 -12.66 10.32 23.90
CA TYR A 111 -11.82 11.48 24.22
C TYR A 111 -10.38 11.19 23.83
N PHE A 112 -9.72 12.10 23.14
CA PHE A 112 -8.37 11.99 22.64
C PHE A 112 -7.51 13.15 23.11
N GLY A 113 -6.21 12.88 23.32
CA GLY A 113 -5.26 13.83 23.91
C GLY A 113 -5.30 13.82 25.44
N GLU A 114 -4.19 14.20 26.07
CA GLU A 114 -4.09 14.28 27.55
C GLU A 114 -5.02 15.35 28.13
N ASP A 115 -5.29 16.38 27.33
CA ASP A 115 -6.18 17.49 27.65
C ASP A 115 -7.64 17.27 27.19
N GLU A 116 -7.96 16.05 26.69
CA GLU A 116 -9.27 15.72 26.12
C GLU A 116 -9.71 16.71 25.01
N SER A 117 -8.75 17.33 24.32
CA SER A 117 -8.97 18.42 23.38
C SER A 117 -9.62 18.01 22.06
N LEU A 118 -9.78 16.71 21.83
CA LEU A 118 -10.53 16.19 20.68
C LEU A 118 -11.52 15.13 21.16
N VAL A 119 -12.79 15.32 20.80
CA VAL A 119 -13.88 14.41 21.17
C VAL A 119 -14.55 13.89 19.91
N ALA A 120 -14.91 12.60 19.92
CA ALA A 120 -15.73 12.00 18.86
C ALA A 120 -16.93 11.27 19.46
N GLU A 121 -18.05 11.31 18.74
CA GLU A 121 -19.27 10.55 19.04
C GLU A 121 -19.41 9.40 18.07
N VAL A 122 -19.74 8.22 18.56
CA VAL A 122 -20.06 7.06 17.74
C VAL A 122 -21.48 7.21 17.18
N ILE A 123 -21.60 7.37 15.85
CA ILE A 123 -22.87 7.62 15.18
C ILE A 123 -23.48 6.31 14.67
N ASP A 124 -22.66 5.40 14.14
CA ASP A 124 -23.12 4.15 13.53
C ASP A 124 -22.10 3.01 13.67
N ASN A 125 -22.60 1.77 13.45
CA ASN A 125 -21.80 0.55 13.36
C ASN A 125 -21.78 0.07 11.91
N THR A 126 -20.61 0.07 11.26
CA THR A 126 -20.48 -0.34 9.85
C THR A 126 -20.15 -1.81 9.68
N THR A 127 -19.29 -2.36 10.54
CA THR A 127 -18.88 -3.77 10.56
C THR A 127 -18.70 -4.24 12.01
N SER A 128 -18.23 -5.48 12.21
CA SER A 128 -17.93 -6.01 13.55
C SER A 128 -16.96 -5.13 14.36
N ARG A 129 -16.00 -4.48 13.68
CA ARG A 129 -15.03 -3.53 14.27
C ARG A 129 -15.19 -2.11 13.73
N GLY A 130 -15.98 -1.92 12.68
CA GLY A 130 -16.19 -0.63 12.02
C GLY A 130 -17.19 0.24 12.75
N ARG A 131 -16.93 1.54 12.77
CA ARG A 131 -17.80 2.59 13.31
C ARG A 131 -17.76 3.81 12.39
N THR A 132 -18.86 4.56 12.41
CA THR A 132 -18.84 5.94 11.94
C THR A 132 -18.69 6.86 13.15
N LEU A 133 -17.66 7.68 13.15
CA LEU A 133 -17.45 8.72 14.16
C LEU A 133 -17.77 10.10 13.62
N ARG A 134 -18.41 10.93 14.46
CA ARG A 134 -18.50 12.37 14.28
C ARG A 134 -17.53 13.03 15.25
N PHE A 135 -16.55 13.77 14.75
CA PHE A 135 -15.69 14.56 15.61
C PHE A 135 -16.40 15.88 16.01
N LEU A 136 -16.44 16.12 17.31
CA LEU A 136 -17.02 17.31 17.91
C LEU A 136 -15.88 18.32 18.12
N PHE A 137 -15.72 19.24 17.22
CA PHE A 137 -14.65 20.24 17.23
C PHE A 137 -15.18 21.59 16.75
N ASP A 138 -15.05 22.61 17.61
CA ASP A 138 -15.43 23.98 17.29
C ASP A 138 -14.22 24.72 16.70
N GLY A 139 -14.24 24.99 15.41
CA GLY A 139 -13.14 25.66 14.73
C GLY A 139 -13.07 25.32 13.23
N PRO A 140 -12.17 25.97 12.50
CA PRO A 140 -11.94 25.71 11.10
C PRO A 140 -11.49 24.26 10.83
N TYR A 141 -11.77 23.78 9.63
CA TYR A 141 -11.39 22.40 9.25
C TYR A 141 -9.88 22.16 9.32
N ASP A 142 -9.07 23.14 8.94
CA ASP A 142 -7.61 23.01 8.98
C ASP A 142 -7.07 22.83 10.41
N GLU A 143 -7.67 23.52 11.39
CA GLU A 143 -7.31 23.32 12.80
C GLU A 143 -7.70 21.94 13.30
N PHE A 144 -8.87 21.44 12.90
CA PHE A 144 -9.27 20.06 13.17
C PHE A 144 -8.29 19.05 12.57
N ARG A 145 -7.89 19.24 11.31
CA ARG A 145 -6.89 18.37 10.65
C ARG A 145 -5.53 18.42 11.34
N ASN A 146 -5.08 19.59 11.73
CA ASN A 146 -3.84 19.75 12.50
C ASN A 146 -3.91 19.02 13.84
N LYS A 147 -5.06 19.07 14.53
CA LYS A 147 -5.27 18.34 15.77
C LYS A 147 -5.23 16.82 15.57
N LEU A 148 -5.89 16.30 14.53
CA LEU A 148 -5.80 14.88 14.16
C LEU A 148 -4.36 14.46 13.86
N GLN A 149 -3.60 15.26 13.13
CA GLN A 149 -2.20 14.98 12.80
C GLN A 149 -1.29 15.01 14.04
N ALA A 150 -1.58 15.89 15.00
CA ALA A 150 -0.81 15.99 16.24
C ALA A 150 -1.07 14.82 17.20
N LEU A 151 -2.31 14.32 17.25
CA LEU A 151 -2.71 13.21 18.11
C LEU A 151 -2.51 11.83 17.48
N GLY A 152 -2.41 11.77 16.16
CA GLY A 152 -2.30 10.52 15.42
C GLY A 152 -0.88 9.98 15.38
N GLU A 153 -0.78 8.66 15.37
CA GLU A 153 0.48 7.93 15.16
C GLU A 153 0.54 7.34 13.76
N THR A 154 1.77 7.17 13.25
CA THR A 154 2.04 6.47 11.99
C THR A 154 1.43 5.06 12.04
N PRO A 155 0.59 4.67 11.07
CA PRO A 155 -0.16 3.43 11.10
C PRO A 155 0.69 2.23 10.68
N LEU A 156 1.75 1.93 11.44
CA LEU A 156 2.59 0.76 11.17
C LEU A 156 1.78 -0.53 11.20
N PRO A 157 2.07 -1.48 10.31
CA PRO A 157 1.43 -2.79 10.31
C PRO A 157 1.65 -3.55 11.63
N LYS A 158 0.66 -4.34 12.07
CA LYS A 158 0.68 -5.05 13.37
C LYS A 158 1.81 -6.07 13.54
N TYR A 159 2.42 -6.56 12.45
CA TYR A 159 3.56 -7.48 12.55
C TYR A 159 4.86 -6.76 12.96
N ILE A 160 4.93 -5.44 12.82
CA ILE A 160 5.99 -4.61 13.42
C ILE A 160 5.68 -4.52 14.90
N ASN A 161 6.37 -5.35 15.68
CA ASN A 161 6.10 -5.53 17.09
C ASN A 161 7.04 -4.67 17.95
N ARG A 162 7.01 -3.37 17.74
CA ARG A 162 7.71 -2.33 18.50
C ARG A 162 6.86 -1.06 18.55
N PRO A 163 7.13 -0.15 19.50
CA PRO A 163 6.53 1.18 19.48
C PRO A 163 6.84 1.93 18.17
N VAL A 164 5.96 2.85 17.79
CA VAL A 164 6.22 3.80 16.71
C VAL A 164 7.31 4.76 17.17
N GLU A 165 8.33 4.94 16.35
CA GLU A 165 9.44 5.85 16.58
C GLU A 165 9.27 7.12 15.72
N PRO A 166 9.87 8.27 16.11
CA PRO A 166 9.72 9.53 15.35
C PRO A 166 10.09 9.40 13.87
N GLU A 167 11.11 8.59 13.58
CA GLU A 167 11.62 8.34 12.23
C GLU A 167 10.62 7.59 11.34
N ASP A 168 9.71 6.81 11.93
CA ASP A 168 8.69 6.07 11.16
C ASP A 168 7.78 7.00 10.37
N LYS A 169 7.57 8.23 10.82
CA LYS A 169 6.79 9.22 10.10
C LYS A 169 7.36 9.48 8.69
N ASP A 170 8.68 9.52 8.58
CA ASP A 170 9.36 9.76 7.31
C ASP A 170 9.74 8.44 6.59
N ARG A 171 10.05 7.39 7.37
CA ARG A 171 10.48 6.11 6.82
C ARG A 171 9.31 5.30 6.26
N PHE A 172 8.12 5.40 6.85
CA PHE A 172 6.87 4.80 6.34
C PHE A 172 6.16 5.70 5.33
N GLN A 173 6.95 6.42 4.50
CA GLN A 173 6.49 7.34 3.47
C GLN A 173 7.43 7.27 2.27
N THR A 174 6.90 7.29 1.05
CA THR A 174 7.74 7.43 -0.15
C THR A 174 8.27 8.86 -0.23
N ILE A 175 9.44 9.02 -0.85
CA ILE A 175 10.06 10.35 -1.03
C ILE A 175 9.29 11.25 -2.02
N TYR A 176 8.37 10.66 -2.77
CA TYR A 176 7.50 11.33 -3.75
C TYR A 176 6.02 11.36 -3.32
N ALA A 177 5.73 11.10 -2.05
CA ALA A 177 4.38 11.19 -1.51
C ALA A 177 3.84 12.62 -1.56
N LYS A 178 2.65 12.80 -2.16
CA LYS A 178 2.01 14.12 -2.37
C LYS A 178 0.58 14.17 -1.85
N ASN A 179 -0.26 13.22 -2.27
CA ASN A 179 -1.69 13.24 -2.06
C ASN A 179 -2.07 12.44 -0.80
N GLU A 180 -2.45 13.15 0.26
CA GLU A 180 -2.83 12.52 1.54
C GLU A 180 -4.17 11.79 1.43
N GLY A 181 -4.26 10.60 2.00
CA GLY A 181 -5.49 9.78 2.00
C GLY A 181 -5.24 8.29 2.29
N ALA A 182 -3.99 7.86 2.36
CA ALA A 182 -3.66 6.46 2.62
C ALA A 182 -3.43 6.18 4.11
N VAL A 183 -3.81 4.99 4.55
CA VAL A 183 -3.53 4.44 5.88
C VAL A 183 -2.40 3.41 5.87
N ALA A 184 -1.79 3.18 4.70
CA ALA A 184 -0.58 2.38 4.54
C ALA A 184 0.25 2.92 3.38
N ALA A 185 1.58 2.75 3.46
CA ALA A 185 2.49 3.18 2.41
C ALA A 185 2.50 2.22 1.20
N PRO A 186 2.71 2.71 -0.03
CA PRO A 186 3.05 1.87 -1.18
C PRO A 186 4.49 1.37 -1.04
N THR A 187 4.66 0.27 -0.30
CA THR A 187 5.91 -0.13 0.33
C THR A 187 7.05 -0.42 -0.65
N ALA A 188 6.76 -0.89 -1.86
CA ALA A 188 7.78 -1.03 -2.90
C ALA A 188 8.43 0.32 -3.29
N GLY A 189 7.70 1.41 -3.12
CA GLY A 189 8.22 2.77 -3.34
C GLY A 189 9.17 3.27 -2.24
N LEU A 190 9.17 2.63 -1.07
CA LEU A 190 10.05 3.03 0.04
C LEU A 190 11.53 2.80 -0.27
N HIS A 191 11.84 1.93 -1.22
CA HIS A 191 13.19 1.61 -1.63
C HIS A 191 13.84 2.68 -2.51
N PHE A 192 13.07 3.61 -3.07
CA PHE A 192 13.63 4.68 -3.89
C PHE A 192 14.27 5.76 -3.03
N SER A 193 15.52 6.08 -3.31
CA SER A 193 16.22 7.28 -2.81
C SER A 193 16.05 8.44 -3.80
N LYS A 194 16.21 9.69 -3.32
CA LYS A 194 16.24 10.87 -4.20
C LYS A 194 17.36 10.77 -5.24
N HIS A 195 18.49 10.22 -4.82
CA HIS A 195 19.65 10.03 -5.69
C HIS A 195 19.35 9.04 -6.82
N LEU A 196 18.75 7.89 -6.51
CA LEU A 196 18.39 6.89 -7.51
C LEU A 196 17.34 7.41 -8.50
N LEU A 197 16.30 8.10 -8.03
CA LEU A 197 15.30 8.71 -8.93
C LEU A 197 15.96 9.72 -9.87
N LYS A 198 16.87 10.56 -9.34
CA LYS A 198 17.58 11.54 -10.16
C LYS A 198 18.48 10.90 -11.23
N LYS A 199 19.15 9.79 -10.90
CA LYS A 199 19.93 9.02 -11.87
C LYS A 199 19.05 8.43 -12.98
N LEU A 200 17.88 7.88 -12.62
CA LEU A 200 16.92 7.35 -13.59
C LEU A 200 16.42 8.45 -14.53
N GLU A 201 16.05 9.64 -14.01
CA GLU A 201 15.65 10.78 -14.82
C GLU A 201 16.77 11.23 -15.79
N ILE A 202 18.03 11.32 -15.30
CA ILE A 202 19.18 11.68 -16.15
C ILE A 202 19.40 10.64 -17.26
N LYS A 203 19.11 9.36 -16.98
CA LYS A 203 19.16 8.28 -17.98
C LYS A 203 18.03 8.36 -19.01
N GLY A 204 17.06 9.26 -18.83
CA GLY A 204 15.91 9.43 -19.72
C GLY A 204 14.69 8.56 -19.35
N VAL A 205 14.70 7.93 -18.17
CA VAL A 205 13.55 7.16 -17.67
C VAL A 205 12.46 8.11 -17.21
N LEU A 206 11.22 7.87 -17.65
CA LEU A 206 10.06 8.68 -17.31
C LEU A 206 9.38 8.15 -16.05
N LEU A 207 8.98 9.04 -15.15
CA LEU A 207 8.43 8.71 -13.83
C LEU A 207 6.99 9.23 -13.64
N PRO A 208 6.00 8.77 -14.46
CA PRO A 208 4.62 9.18 -14.26
C PRO A 208 4.05 8.66 -12.95
N GLU A 209 3.15 9.44 -12.37
CA GLU A 209 2.55 9.14 -11.07
C GLU A 209 1.05 8.83 -11.22
N ILE A 210 0.59 7.90 -10.39
CA ILE A 210 -0.83 7.69 -10.10
C ILE A 210 -1.08 7.94 -8.62
N THR A 211 -2.32 8.14 -8.22
CA THR A 211 -2.72 8.16 -6.82
C THR A 211 -3.69 7.00 -6.56
N LEU A 212 -3.28 6.03 -5.74
CA LEU A 212 -4.17 5.02 -5.20
C LEU A 212 -4.05 5.06 -3.68
N HIS A 213 -5.12 5.48 -3.00
CA HIS A 213 -5.16 5.55 -1.54
C HIS A 213 -5.36 4.17 -0.95
N ILE A 214 -4.33 3.69 -0.26
CA ILE A 214 -4.30 2.33 0.31
C ILE A 214 -5.12 2.32 1.59
N GLY A 215 -6.19 1.53 1.57
CA GLY A 215 -7.01 1.22 2.74
C GLY A 215 -6.54 -0.03 3.49
N LEU A 216 -7.22 -0.37 4.58
CA LEU A 216 -6.92 -1.60 5.34
C LEU A 216 -7.28 -2.89 4.59
N GLY A 217 -8.20 -2.83 3.64
CA GLY A 217 -8.66 -3.99 2.88
C GLY A 217 -7.55 -4.73 2.15
N THR A 218 -6.52 -4.01 1.72
CA THR A 218 -5.33 -4.61 1.10
C THR A 218 -4.58 -5.57 2.04
N PHE A 219 -4.72 -5.39 3.35
CA PHE A 219 -4.09 -6.23 4.38
C PHE A 219 -5.10 -7.14 5.11
N SER A 220 -6.38 -7.09 4.73
CA SER A 220 -7.39 -7.98 5.28
C SER A 220 -7.14 -9.41 4.81
N PRO A 221 -7.28 -10.41 5.71
CA PRO A 221 -7.17 -11.80 5.31
C PRO A 221 -8.25 -12.15 4.28
N VAL A 222 -7.88 -12.94 3.28
CA VAL A 222 -8.86 -13.63 2.44
C VAL A 222 -9.46 -14.76 3.28
N ASP A 223 -10.77 -14.76 3.46
CA ASP A 223 -11.53 -15.67 4.35
C ASP A 223 -12.32 -16.76 3.59
N VAL A 224 -12.18 -16.80 2.26
CA VAL A 224 -12.83 -17.76 1.38
C VAL A 224 -11.80 -18.63 0.67
N GLU A 225 -12.05 -19.93 0.58
CA GLU A 225 -11.16 -20.88 -0.11
C GLU A 225 -11.24 -20.72 -1.64
N ASP A 226 -12.43 -20.49 -2.17
CA ASP A 226 -12.64 -20.20 -3.59
C ASP A 226 -12.43 -18.71 -3.86
N LEU A 227 -11.32 -18.35 -4.53
CA LEU A 227 -10.95 -16.97 -4.77
C LEU A 227 -11.96 -16.18 -5.61
N SER A 228 -12.79 -16.86 -6.43
CA SER A 228 -13.84 -16.19 -7.20
C SER A 228 -14.94 -15.56 -6.33
N LYS A 229 -15.03 -15.98 -5.06
CA LYS A 229 -16.00 -15.49 -4.07
C LYS A 229 -15.45 -14.35 -3.20
N HIS A 230 -14.15 -14.08 -3.29
CA HIS A 230 -13.53 -12.97 -2.54
C HIS A 230 -13.99 -11.63 -3.10
N LYS A 231 -14.41 -10.75 -2.20
CA LYS A 231 -14.74 -9.35 -2.53
C LYS A 231 -13.63 -8.45 -2.06
N MET A 232 -12.91 -7.88 -3.02
CA MET A 232 -11.85 -6.91 -2.74
C MET A 232 -12.45 -5.59 -2.26
N ASP A 233 -11.91 -5.03 -1.18
CA ASP A 233 -12.29 -3.70 -0.73
C ASP A 233 -11.98 -2.65 -1.79
N SER A 234 -12.86 -1.64 -1.87
CA SER A 234 -12.69 -0.52 -2.80
C SER A 234 -11.65 0.46 -2.28
N GLU A 235 -10.79 0.92 -3.17
CA GLU A 235 -9.80 1.98 -2.92
C GLU A 235 -9.93 3.08 -3.96
N GLU A 236 -9.73 4.33 -3.53
CA GLU A 236 -9.81 5.49 -4.42
C GLU A 236 -8.58 5.54 -5.31
N LEU A 237 -8.82 5.67 -6.62
CA LEU A 237 -7.81 5.71 -7.67
C LEU A 237 -7.98 6.96 -8.53
N LYS A 238 -6.86 7.63 -8.78
CA LYS A 238 -6.78 8.73 -9.73
C LYS A 238 -5.58 8.56 -10.66
N ILE A 239 -5.81 8.62 -11.96
CA ILE A 239 -4.79 8.61 -13.01
C ILE A 239 -5.03 9.83 -13.89
N SER A 240 -4.07 10.75 -13.95
CA SER A 240 -4.18 11.98 -14.72
C SER A 240 -4.00 11.71 -16.22
N GLU A 241 -4.50 12.61 -17.06
CA GLU A 241 -4.31 12.58 -18.50
C GLU A 241 -2.82 12.64 -18.88
N ASP A 242 -2.02 13.44 -18.17
CA ASP A 242 -0.57 13.54 -18.41
C ASP A 242 0.13 12.20 -18.18
N SER A 243 -0.17 11.50 -17.07
CA SER A 243 0.38 10.16 -16.81
C SER A 243 -0.06 9.15 -17.86
N VAL A 244 -1.33 9.20 -18.26
CA VAL A 244 -1.88 8.34 -19.34
C VAL A 244 -1.14 8.56 -20.65
N ASN A 245 -0.90 9.80 -21.05
CA ASN A 245 -0.20 10.13 -22.31
C ASN A 245 1.23 9.60 -22.32
N VAL A 246 1.96 9.73 -21.20
CA VAL A 246 3.32 9.19 -21.06
C VAL A 246 3.32 7.67 -21.16
N ILE A 247 2.44 6.99 -20.42
CA ILE A 247 2.37 5.52 -20.37
C ILE A 247 1.93 4.96 -21.73
N ASN A 248 0.92 5.54 -22.37
CA ASN A 248 0.44 5.09 -23.68
C ASN A 248 1.48 5.34 -24.79
N SER A 249 2.26 6.42 -24.70
CA SER A 249 3.37 6.67 -25.62
C SER A 249 4.44 5.59 -25.48
N ALA A 250 4.81 5.22 -24.25
CA ALA A 250 5.76 4.14 -24.01
C ALA A 250 5.23 2.79 -24.53
N LEU A 251 3.95 2.49 -24.28
CA LEU A 251 3.29 1.28 -24.78
C LEU A 251 3.36 1.19 -26.31
N LYS A 252 3.02 2.29 -27.02
CA LYS A 252 3.08 2.39 -28.48
C LYS A 252 4.50 2.19 -29.04
N ASN A 253 5.51 2.64 -28.29
CA ASN A 253 6.92 2.54 -28.68
C ASN A 253 7.61 1.27 -28.18
N ASN A 254 6.87 0.29 -27.66
CA ASN A 254 7.38 -0.96 -27.10
C ASN A 254 8.46 -0.75 -26.02
N LYS A 255 8.34 0.32 -25.25
CA LYS A 255 9.22 0.60 -24.12
C LYS A 255 8.85 -0.24 -22.90
N LYS A 256 9.79 -0.37 -21.97
CA LYS A 256 9.52 -1.02 -20.70
C LYS A 256 8.61 -0.13 -19.86
N ILE A 257 7.56 -0.72 -19.28
CA ILE A 257 6.65 -0.07 -18.35
C ILE A 257 6.68 -0.87 -17.06
N CYS A 258 7.29 -0.30 -16.04
CA CYS A 258 7.45 -0.93 -14.73
C CYS A 258 6.44 -0.38 -13.73
N ALA A 259 5.63 -1.25 -13.14
CA ALA A 259 4.75 -0.90 -12.04
C ALA A 259 5.48 -1.02 -10.69
N VAL A 260 5.58 0.07 -9.94
CA VAL A 260 6.17 0.06 -8.60
C VAL A 260 5.10 -0.21 -7.55
N GLY A 261 5.05 -1.46 -7.12
CA GLY A 261 4.09 -1.98 -6.16
C GLY A 261 2.82 -2.55 -6.78
N THR A 262 2.19 -3.42 -6.01
CA THR A 262 0.90 -4.04 -6.37
C THR A 262 -0.20 -3.00 -6.55
N THR A 263 -0.13 -1.86 -5.85
CA THR A 263 -1.08 -0.77 -5.96
C THR A 263 -1.04 -0.09 -7.33
N VAL A 264 0.16 0.14 -7.87
CA VAL A 264 0.32 0.66 -9.22
C VAL A 264 -0.20 -0.35 -10.24
N MET A 265 0.20 -1.61 -10.13
CA MET A 265 -0.28 -2.66 -11.02
C MET A 265 -1.81 -2.73 -11.02
N ARG A 266 -2.44 -2.73 -9.84
CA ARG A 266 -3.91 -2.72 -9.72
C ARG A 266 -4.52 -1.47 -10.34
N GLY A 267 -3.92 -0.31 -10.11
CA GLY A 267 -4.39 0.95 -10.67
C GLY A 267 -4.37 0.96 -12.20
N LEU A 268 -3.26 0.56 -12.80
CA LEU A 268 -3.12 0.47 -14.26
C LEU A 268 -4.17 -0.48 -14.85
N GLU A 269 -4.27 -1.69 -14.32
CA GLU A 269 -5.20 -2.70 -14.81
C GLU A 269 -6.69 -2.35 -14.54
N SER A 270 -6.98 -1.41 -13.63
CA SER A 270 -8.34 -0.91 -13.39
C SER A 270 -8.81 0.08 -14.44
N SER A 271 -7.89 0.65 -15.21
CA SER A 271 -8.16 1.75 -16.16
C SER A 271 -7.88 1.38 -17.62
N VAL A 272 -7.72 0.09 -17.90
CA VAL A 272 -7.47 -0.40 -19.27
C VAL A 272 -8.73 -0.26 -20.13
N SER A 273 -8.57 0.33 -21.33
CA SER A 273 -9.62 0.41 -22.35
C SER A 273 -9.81 -0.92 -23.07
N SER A 274 -10.90 -1.05 -23.82
CA SER A 274 -11.13 -2.19 -24.72
C SER A 274 -10.07 -2.36 -25.81
N PHE A 275 -9.27 -1.33 -26.06
CA PHE A 275 -8.18 -1.34 -27.06
C PHE A 275 -6.81 -1.67 -26.43
N GLY A 276 -6.75 -2.02 -25.14
CA GLY A 276 -5.51 -2.35 -24.45
C GLY A 276 -4.64 -1.13 -24.09
N THR A 277 -5.20 0.08 -24.12
CA THR A 277 -4.54 1.33 -23.73
C THR A 277 -5.05 1.80 -22.37
N LEU A 278 -4.30 2.65 -21.70
CA LEU A 278 -4.71 3.25 -20.44
C LEU A 278 -5.64 4.45 -20.68
N ASN A 279 -6.66 4.63 -19.85
CA ASN A 279 -7.53 5.81 -19.82
C ASN A 279 -7.29 6.64 -18.55
N PRO A 280 -7.56 7.96 -18.55
CA PRO A 280 -7.68 8.73 -17.32
C PRO A 280 -8.73 8.11 -16.41
N TYR A 281 -8.48 8.15 -15.11
CA TYR A 281 -9.37 7.55 -14.12
C TYR A 281 -9.54 8.46 -12.89
N ASN A 282 -10.74 8.55 -12.38
CA ASN A 282 -11.04 9.20 -11.12
C ASN A 282 -12.25 8.51 -10.49
N GLY A 283 -12.01 7.64 -9.52
CA GLY A 283 -13.06 6.83 -8.92
C GLY A 283 -12.55 5.73 -8.01
N TRP A 284 -13.36 4.72 -7.80
CA TRP A 284 -13.09 3.60 -6.89
C TRP A 284 -12.77 2.33 -7.66
N THR A 285 -11.69 1.64 -7.28
CA THR A 285 -11.35 0.32 -7.83
C THR A 285 -11.52 -0.75 -6.76
N HIS A 286 -12.19 -1.85 -7.13
CA HIS A 286 -12.31 -3.08 -6.36
C HIS A 286 -11.68 -4.26 -7.12
N LYS A 287 -10.80 -3.97 -8.07
CA LYS A 287 -10.19 -4.99 -8.92
C LYS A 287 -9.36 -5.96 -8.09
N PHE A 288 -9.68 -7.24 -8.21
CA PHE A 288 -8.95 -8.35 -7.61
C PHE A 288 -8.23 -9.12 -8.71
N ILE A 289 -6.92 -9.23 -8.61
CA ILE A 289 -6.06 -9.88 -9.61
C ILE A 289 -5.43 -11.13 -8.99
N TYR A 290 -5.68 -12.27 -9.62
CA TYR A 290 -5.11 -13.57 -9.27
C TYR A 290 -4.99 -14.42 -10.53
N PRO A 291 -4.14 -15.48 -10.56
CA PRO A 291 -3.97 -16.31 -11.77
C PRO A 291 -5.24 -17.09 -12.15
N PRO A 292 -5.51 -17.31 -13.45
CA PRO A 292 -4.80 -16.72 -14.57
C PRO A 292 -5.25 -15.28 -14.82
N TYR A 293 -4.34 -14.41 -15.16
CA TYR A 293 -4.63 -13.01 -15.51
C TYR A 293 -3.63 -12.51 -16.56
N ASP A 294 -4.14 -11.89 -17.64
CA ASP A 294 -3.34 -11.29 -18.69
C ASP A 294 -3.21 -9.78 -18.46
N PHE A 295 -1.99 -9.33 -18.17
CA PHE A 295 -1.69 -7.92 -17.91
C PHE A 295 -1.58 -7.14 -19.23
N SER A 296 -2.18 -5.95 -19.26
CA SER A 296 -2.32 -5.17 -20.48
C SER A 296 -1.30 -4.05 -20.60
N ILE A 297 -0.84 -3.47 -19.50
CA ILE A 297 -0.05 -2.22 -19.50
C ILE A 297 1.40 -2.47 -19.09
N ALA A 298 1.62 -2.95 -17.86
CA ALA A 298 2.97 -3.12 -17.36
C ALA A 298 3.58 -4.45 -17.80
N ASN A 299 4.85 -4.41 -18.24
CA ASN A 299 5.62 -5.58 -18.65
C ASN A 299 6.79 -5.88 -17.67
N SER A 300 6.89 -5.12 -16.60
CA SER A 300 7.78 -5.37 -15.47
C SER A 300 7.17 -4.83 -14.17
N MET A 301 7.63 -5.35 -13.03
CA MET A 301 7.06 -5.00 -11.73
C MET A 301 8.16 -4.99 -10.67
N ILE A 302 8.14 -3.97 -9.80
CA ILE A 302 8.91 -3.93 -8.55
C ILE A 302 7.93 -4.10 -7.40
N THR A 303 8.22 -4.99 -6.46
CA THR A 303 7.33 -5.28 -5.32
C THR A 303 8.13 -5.75 -4.10
N ASN A 304 7.50 -5.83 -2.93
CA ASN A 304 8.06 -6.48 -1.75
C ASN A 304 7.73 -7.99 -1.75
N PHE A 305 8.29 -8.73 -0.80
CA PHE A 305 7.85 -10.08 -0.48
C PHE A 305 6.63 -10.04 0.41
N HIS A 306 5.56 -10.75 0.03
CA HIS A 306 4.25 -10.69 0.66
C HIS A 306 3.97 -11.91 1.55
N THR A 307 3.08 -11.74 2.52
CA THR A 307 2.67 -12.82 3.43
C THR A 307 1.88 -13.92 2.72
N PRO A 308 1.87 -15.15 3.25
CA PRO A 308 1.05 -16.23 2.71
C PRO A 308 -0.43 -15.85 2.63
N LYS A 309 -1.13 -16.38 1.64
CA LYS A 309 -2.58 -16.20 1.44
C LYS A 309 -3.03 -14.75 1.25
N SER A 310 -2.12 -13.80 0.98
CA SER A 310 -2.48 -12.40 0.73
C SER A 310 -2.89 -12.17 -0.72
N THR A 311 -3.79 -11.23 -0.95
CA THR A 311 -4.17 -10.75 -2.29
C THR A 311 -2.96 -10.23 -3.08
N LEU A 312 -1.96 -9.71 -2.37
CA LEU A 312 -0.71 -9.21 -2.93
C LEU A 312 0.14 -10.34 -3.52
N LEU A 313 0.31 -11.46 -2.79
CA LEU A 313 1.00 -12.64 -3.29
C LEU A 313 0.29 -13.23 -4.52
N MET A 314 -1.05 -13.21 -4.53
CA MET A 314 -1.84 -13.68 -5.66
C MET A 314 -1.57 -12.85 -6.91
N MET A 315 -1.55 -11.52 -6.81
CA MET A 315 -1.23 -10.63 -7.93
C MET A 315 0.19 -10.85 -8.44
N VAL A 316 1.18 -10.92 -7.55
CA VAL A 316 2.57 -11.20 -7.93
C VAL A 316 2.69 -12.57 -8.60
N SER A 317 1.96 -13.58 -8.11
CA SER A 317 1.90 -14.90 -8.71
C SER A 317 1.20 -14.91 -10.08
N ALA A 318 0.23 -14.03 -10.29
CA ALA A 318 -0.39 -13.85 -11.62
C ALA A 318 0.61 -13.26 -12.62
N PHE A 319 1.46 -12.33 -12.18
CA PHE A 319 2.44 -11.66 -13.03
C PHE A 319 3.69 -12.50 -13.30
N GLY A 320 4.28 -13.09 -12.27
CA GLY A 320 5.55 -13.82 -12.36
C GLY A 320 5.41 -15.34 -12.59
N GLY A 321 4.19 -15.86 -12.62
CA GLY A 321 3.92 -17.30 -12.61
C GLY A 321 4.00 -17.91 -11.20
N LYS A 322 2.89 -18.52 -10.75
CA LYS A 322 2.71 -18.96 -9.36
C LYS A 322 3.89 -19.82 -8.85
N ASP A 323 4.23 -20.87 -9.60
CA ASP A 323 5.23 -21.83 -9.14
C ASP A 323 6.64 -21.23 -9.09
N PHE A 324 6.96 -20.34 -10.03
CA PHE A 324 8.23 -19.64 -10.07
C PHE A 324 8.34 -18.61 -8.93
N VAL A 325 7.29 -17.86 -8.67
CA VAL A 325 7.21 -16.93 -7.53
C VAL A 325 7.36 -17.68 -6.21
N LEU A 326 6.65 -18.80 -5.99
CA LEU A 326 6.77 -19.57 -4.77
C LEU A 326 8.17 -20.22 -4.61
N LYS A 327 8.81 -20.60 -5.72
CA LYS A 327 10.23 -21.03 -5.72
C LYS A 327 11.14 -19.88 -5.28
N ALA A 328 10.94 -18.68 -5.83
CA ALA A 328 11.69 -17.48 -5.47
C ALA A 328 11.53 -17.11 -3.98
N TYR A 329 10.33 -17.25 -3.42
CA TYR A 329 10.08 -17.01 -1.99
C TYR A 329 10.82 -18.00 -1.07
N LYS A 330 10.93 -19.26 -1.48
CA LYS A 330 11.76 -20.25 -0.77
C LYS A 330 13.24 -19.88 -0.83
N GLU A 331 13.72 -19.46 -2.00
CA GLU A 331 15.11 -19.00 -2.18
C GLU A 331 15.38 -17.73 -1.36
N ALA A 332 14.43 -16.76 -1.34
CA ALA A 332 14.54 -15.56 -0.53
C ALA A 332 14.74 -15.86 0.97
N MET A 333 14.00 -16.82 1.51
CA MET A 333 14.17 -17.23 2.92
C MET A 333 15.54 -17.89 3.16
N LYS A 334 16.04 -18.68 2.21
CA LYS A 334 17.36 -19.33 2.28
C LYS A 334 18.48 -18.27 2.25
N GLU A 335 18.35 -17.27 1.38
CA GLU A 335 19.29 -16.16 1.22
C GLU A 335 19.06 -15.02 2.23
N LYS A 336 18.20 -15.25 3.24
CA LYS A 336 17.92 -14.33 4.36
C LYS A 336 17.42 -12.96 3.90
N TYR A 337 16.50 -12.95 2.95
CA TYR A 337 15.74 -11.75 2.62
C TYR A 337 14.73 -11.44 3.72
N ASN A 338 14.49 -10.16 3.91
CA ASN A 338 13.45 -9.64 4.79
C ASN A 338 12.14 -9.50 4.03
N PHE A 339 11.03 -9.78 4.70
CA PHE A 339 9.68 -9.78 4.13
C PHE A 339 8.85 -8.62 4.64
N SER A 340 7.77 -8.33 3.93
CA SER A 340 6.74 -7.33 4.24
C SER A 340 7.20 -5.88 4.05
N SER A 341 6.56 -4.91 4.72
CA SER A 341 6.62 -3.47 4.36
C SER A 341 8.01 -2.85 4.41
N TYR A 342 8.81 -3.19 5.42
CA TYR A 342 10.19 -2.74 5.56
C TYR A 342 11.21 -3.77 5.04
N GLY A 343 10.70 -4.84 4.42
CA GLY A 343 11.54 -5.91 3.88
C GLY A 343 12.24 -5.51 2.58
N ASP A 344 12.86 -6.52 1.97
CA ASP A 344 13.60 -6.38 0.73
C ASP A 344 12.68 -6.36 -0.50
N ALA A 345 13.25 -6.06 -1.66
CA ALA A 345 12.54 -5.90 -2.92
C ALA A 345 12.68 -7.10 -3.86
N MET A 346 11.70 -7.24 -4.74
CA MET A 346 11.72 -8.15 -5.89
C MET A 346 11.41 -7.35 -7.15
N MET A 347 12.14 -7.61 -8.23
CA MET A 347 11.83 -7.12 -9.58
C MET A 347 11.52 -8.30 -10.48
N ILE A 348 10.43 -8.24 -11.23
CA ILE A 348 9.99 -9.27 -12.17
C ILE A 348 10.01 -8.68 -13.58
N ILE A 349 10.70 -9.37 -14.52
CA ILE A 349 10.88 -8.98 -15.92
C ILE A 349 10.56 -10.13 -16.87
#